data_de3ae2feba54324e59dd0c4f37c5f81f
#
_entry.id   de3ae2feba54324e59dd0c4f37c5f81f
#
_cell.length_a   1.000
_cell.length_b   1.000
_cell.length_c   1.000
_cell.angle_alpha   90.00
_cell.angle_beta   90.00
_cell.angle_gamma   90.00
#
_symmetry.space_group_name_H-M   'P 1'
#
loop_
_entity.id
_entity.type
_entity.pdbx_description
1 polymer ?
#
loop_
_entity_poly.entity_id
_entity_poly.type
_entity_poly.pdbx_seq_one_letter_code
_entity_poly.pdbx_strand_id
1 'polypeptide(L)'
;SRGLGDVYKRQNVIFHVTQKRTNSLMSFDLVMFGGTGDLAWRKLMPALFQAFRHGSLPAGGRIIGVGRDDMSHEQYRALIQSRFEKVELAKRPSAEEFARFAAILEFQRMDLSKPDDYARLAETLNARNADSVVMYVATAPSLFTNVCEQLAANGMNTPKTRVVLEKPLGHDLASNREINQTVRRFFTEEQVYRIDHYLGKPSVQNLFAMRFGNALFEPLWRREHIANIQITIAEDLGVESRGAFYETTGALRDMVQNHALQLLCAIAMEPPINSHADAIRDEKLKVLRSLKPWTPETLKQDVVRGQYSAGTSGGNKVPGYREEAGVSPQSNTETFVALRTEIANWRWAGVPFYIRTGKRLSGRDARIEINFRPTPHAIYNSNVGVGNRLVINLQPKDGLELHLLAQGQDNRQSRAAASQTLAPVQLDLDFDKRFGSERVGAYERLLLDVIDGRLNLFVRSDEQEEAWRWVEPMLEHWAADSTGPRLYAAGTWGPSASSAMIARDGFCWSEES
;
A
#
# COMPACT_ATOMS: atom_id res chain seq x y z
N SER A 1 37.70 -22.46 -30.51
CA SER A 1 36.29 -22.09 -30.38
C SER A 1 35.46 -23.14 -29.65
N ARG A 2 35.85 -23.48 -28.41
CA ARG A 2 35.11 -24.38 -27.52
C ARG A 2 35.15 -23.81 -26.10
N GLY A 3 34.53 -22.70 -25.85
CA GLY A 3 34.57 -22.07 -24.52
C GLY A 3 33.41 -21.14 -24.16
N LEU A 4 32.70 -20.58 -25.14
CA LEU A 4 31.64 -19.63 -24.88
C LEU A 4 30.22 -20.27 -24.79
N GLY A 5 30.03 -21.47 -25.31
CA GLY A 5 28.75 -22.18 -25.26
C GLY A 5 28.39 -22.78 -23.90
N ASP A 6 29.38 -23.09 -23.06
CA ASP A 6 29.15 -23.73 -21.76
C ASP A 6 28.84 -22.73 -20.63
N VAL A 7 29.27 -21.47 -20.74
CA VAL A 7 28.98 -20.43 -19.78
C VAL A 7 27.51 -20.00 -19.91
N TYR A 8 26.99 -19.93 -21.12
CA TYR A 8 25.55 -19.60 -21.36
C TYR A 8 24.59 -20.73 -20.94
N LYS A 9 25.00 -21.97 -21.05
CA LYS A 9 24.20 -23.11 -20.58
C LYS A 9 24.14 -23.20 -19.05
N ARG A 10 25.20 -22.84 -18.35
CA ARG A 10 25.21 -22.83 -16.87
C ARG A 10 24.38 -21.67 -16.28
N GLN A 11 24.27 -20.52 -16.96
CA GLN A 11 23.39 -19.42 -16.53
C GLN A 11 21.90 -19.75 -16.70
N ASN A 12 21.52 -20.51 -17.72
CA ASN A 12 20.11 -20.93 -17.91
C ASN A 12 19.66 -22.04 -16.96
N VAL A 13 20.56 -22.75 -16.29
CA VAL A 13 20.21 -23.78 -15.29
C VAL A 13 19.92 -23.17 -13.92
N ILE A 14 20.38 -21.93 -13.65
CA ILE A 14 20.15 -21.26 -12.37
C ILE A 14 18.76 -20.58 -12.31
N PHE A 15 18.09 -20.34 -13.43
CA PHE A 15 16.75 -19.70 -13.45
C PHE A 15 15.57 -20.68 -13.51
N HIS A 16 15.80 -21.99 -13.52
CA HIS A 16 14.78 -23.03 -13.40
C HIS A 16 14.92 -23.88 -12.12
N VAL A 17 15.47 -23.30 -11.05
CA VAL A 17 15.01 -23.69 -9.73
C VAL A 17 13.68 -22.99 -9.51
N THR A 18 12.63 -23.47 -10.18
CA THR A 18 11.36 -23.64 -9.52
C THR A 18 11.72 -24.32 -8.21
N GLN A 19 11.82 -23.55 -7.11
CA GLN A 19 11.49 -24.10 -5.82
C GLN A 19 10.09 -24.68 -6.02
N LYS A 20 10.00 -25.96 -6.44
CA LYS A 20 8.94 -26.80 -5.96
C LYS A 20 9.04 -26.57 -4.47
N ARG A 21 8.15 -25.71 -3.93
CA ARG A 21 7.85 -25.72 -2.51
C ARG A 21 7.70 -27.20 -2.23
N THR A 22 8.65 -27.79 -1.55
CA THR A 22 8.31 -28.88 -0.68
C THR A 22 7.21 -28.28 0.13
N ASN A 23 5.96 -28.65 -0.16
CA ASN A 23 4.85 -28.55 0.76
C ASN A 23 5.30 -29.40 1.95
N SER A 24 6.23 -28.85 2.73
CA SER A 24 6.52 -29.37 4.03
C SER A 24 5.19 -29.33 4.74
N LEU A 25 4.88 -30.38 5.45
CA LEU A 25 3.72 -30.50 6.32
C LEU A 25 3.75 -29.45 7.45
N MET A 26 4.08 -28.19 7.12
CA MET A 26 4.18 -27.10 8.08
C MET A 26 2.76 -26.79 8.58
N SER A 27 2.56 -27.01 9.86
CA SER A 27 1.33 -26.67 10.54
C SER A 27 1.35 -25.19 10.92
N PHE A 28 0.19 -24.53 10.80
CA PHE A 28 0.04 -23.17 11.32
C PHE A 28 -1.28 -22.99 12.05
N ASP A 29 -1.27 -22.14 13.05
CA ASP A 29 -2.45 -21.57 13.69
C ASP A 29 -2.50 -20.08 13.39
N LEU A 30 -3.61 -19.61 12.81
CA LEU A 30 -3.87 -18.18 12.59
C LEU A 30 -5.03 -17.76 13.50
N VAL A 31 -4.72 -16.99 14.52
CA VAL A 31 -5.70 -16.44 15.48
C VAL A 31 -6.08 -15.04 15.01
N MET A 32 -7.35 -14.81 14.71
CA MET A 32 -7.90 -13.52 14.32
C MET A 32 -8.63 -12.85 15.48
N PHE A 33 -7.99 -11.91 16.14
CA PHE A 33 -8.66 -11.07 17.15
C PHE A 33 -9.62 -10.12 16.44
N GLY A 34 -10.91 -10.21 16.77
CA GLY A 34 -11.97 -9.54 15.99
C GLY A 34 -12.45 -10.36 14.80
N GLY A 35 -12.47 -11.69 14.91
CA GLY A 35 -12.83 -12.63 13.84
C GLY A 35 -14.25 -12.50 13.29
N THR A 36 -15.15 -11.77 13.96
CA THR A 36 -16.50 -11.42 13.48
C THR A 36 -16.59 -9.98 12.96
N GLY A 37 -15.50 -9.21 13.02
CA GLY A 37 -15.42 -7.82 12.62
C GLY A 37 -15.38 -7.58 11.10
N ASP A 38 -15.53 -6.32 10.70
CA ASP A 38 -15.62 -5.90 9.30
C ASP A 38 -14.36 -6.28 8.49
N LEU A 39 -13.16 -6.07 9.04
CA LEU A 39 -11.90 -6.42 8.38
C LEU A 39 -11.79 -7.93 8.14
N ALA A 40 -12.16 -8.74 9.12
CA ALA A 40 -12.08 -10.20 9.03
C ALA A 40 -12.87 -10.72 7.83
N TRP A 41 -14.12 -10.32 7.66
CA TRP A 41 -14.96 -10.85 6.60
C TRP A 41 -14.81 -10.12 5.25
N ARG A 42 -14.43 -8.83 5.21
CA ARG A 42 -14.26 -8.09 3.95
C ARG A 42 -12.90 -8.31 3.30
N LYS A 43 -11.87 -8.58 4.08
CA LYS A 43 -10.48 -8.65 3.59
C LYS A 43 -9.81 -9.98 3.91
N LEU A 44 -9.78 -10.37 5.19
CA LEU A 44 -8.96 -11.50 5.62
C LEU A 44 -9.54 -12.86 5.17
N MET A 45 -10.82 -13.12 5.44
CA MET A 45 -11.45 -14.37 5.04
C MET A 45 -11.49 -14.59 3.52
N PRO A 46 -11.84 -13.58 2.69
CA PRO A 46 -11.72 -13.73 1.24
C PRO A 46 -10.29 -14.01 0.77
N ALA A 47 -9.29 -13.36 1.37
CA ALA A 47 -7.89 -13.57 1.03
C ALA A 47 -7.41 -14.98 1.41
N LEU A 48 -7.75 -15.45 2.63
CA LEU A 48 -7.45 -16.81 3.09
C LEU A 48 -8.15 -17.87 2.23
N PHE A 49 -9.40 -17.62 1.83
CA PHE A 49 -10.11 -18.52 0.92
C PHE A 49 -9.44 -18.58 -0.45
N GLN A 50 -8.98 -17.44 -1.01
CA GLN A 50 -8.23 -17.47 -2.27
C GLN A 50 -6.91 -18.21 -2.13
N ALA A 51 -6.16 -17.99 -1.06
CA ALA A 51 -4.94 -18.75 -0.77
C ALA A 51 -5.21 -20.26 -0.65
N PHE A 52 -6.33 -20.65 -0.04
CA PHE A 52 -6.79 -22.03 0.03
C PHE A 52 -7.12 -22.58 -1.36
N ARG A 53 -7.90 -21.85 -2.18
CA ARG A 53 -8.26 -22.21 -3.55
C ARG A 53 -7.04 -22.39 -4.45
N HIS A 54 -6.04 -21.51 -4.32
CA HIS A 54 -4.78 -21.59 -5.04
C HIS A 54 -3.84 -22.71 -4.54
N GLY A 55 -4.23 -23.44 -3.48
CA GLY A 55 -3.38 -24.45 -2.87
C GLY A 55 -2.11 -23.88 -2.22
N SER A 56 -2.12 -22.60 -1.89
CA SER A 56 -0.98 -21.88 -1.32
C SER A 56 -0.93 -21.93 0.22
N LEU A 57 -2.05 -22.22 0.89
CA LEU A 57 -2.04 -22.46 2.33
C LEU A 57 -1.40 -23.82 2.65
N PRO A 58 -0.52 -23.90 3.67
CA PRO A 58 -0.02 -25.19 4.15
C PRO A 58 -1.15 -26.12 4.58
N ALA A 59 -1.04 -27.41 4.25
CA ALA A 59 -2.12 -28.40 4.49
C ALA A 59 -2.49 -28.57 5.97
N GLY A 60 -1.53 -28.34 6.89
CA GLY A 60 -1.74 -28.38 8.33
C GLY A 60 -2.28 -27.07 8.93
N GLY A 61 -3.08 -26.28 8.21
CA GLY A 61 -3.58 -24.98 8.67
C GLY A 61 -4.81 -25.07 9.60
N ARG A 62 -4.92 -24.12 10.55
CA ARG A 62 -6.09 -23.84 11.35
C ARG A 62 -6.28 -22.33 11.47
N ILE A 63 -7.51 -21.85 11.31
CA ILE A 63 -7.88 -20.44 11.44
C ILE A 63 -8.88 -20.32 12.58
N ILE A 64 -8.52 -19.57 13.63
CA ILE A 64 -9.33 -19.38 14.83
C ILE A 64 -9.86 -17.95 14.83
N GLY A 65 -11.15 -17.76 14.58
CA GLY A 65 -11.80 -16.48 14.82
C GLY A 65 -12.01 -16.28 16.33
N VAL A 66 -11.64 -15.09 16.83
CA VAL A 66 -11.80 -14.73 18.23
C VAL A 66 -12.74 -13.53 18.35
N GLY A 67 -13.73 -13.61 19.22
CA GLY A 67 -14.72 -12.55 19.44
C GLY A 67 -15.53 -12.79 20.71
N ARG A 68 -16.35 -11.78 21.08
CA ARG A 68 -17.18 -11.83 22.30
C ARG A 68 -18.48 -12.62 22.12
N ASP A 69 -18.83 -12.88 20.88
CA ASP A 69 -20.07 -13.57 20.53
C ASP A 69 -20.06 -14.99 21.11
N ASP A 70 -21.23 -15.46 21.56
CA ASP A 70 -21.40 -16.83 22.03
C ASP A 70 -21.86 -17.69 20.85
N MET A 71 -20.93 -18.36 20.20
CA MET A 71 -21.22 -19.21 19.04
C MET A 71 -20.33 -20.46 18.99
N SER A 72 -20.88 -21.52 18.42
CA SER A 72 -20.12 -22.73 18.13
C SER A 72 -19.28 -22.59 16.88
N HIS A 73 -18.40 -23.55 16.60
CA HIS A 73 -17.63 -23.61 15.36
C HIS A 73 -18.57 -23.66 14.14
N GLU A 74 -19.66 -24.42 14.22
CA GLU A 74 -20.64 -24.55 13.14
C GLU A 74 -21.37 -23.23 12.87
N GLN A 75 -21.77 -22.53 13.92
CA GLN A 75 -22.39 -21.21 13.80
C GLN A 75 -21.44 -20.17 13.18
N TYR A 76 -20.15 -20.20 13.56
CA TYR A 76 -19.14 -19.35 12.96
C TYR A 76 -18.93 -19.67 11.48
N ARG A 77 -18.84 -20.96 11.11
CA ARG A 77 -18.75 -21.40 9.71
C ARG A 77 -19.97 -20.94 8.89
N ALA A 78 -21.17 -21.08 9.44
CA ALA A 78 -22.40 -20.60 8.81
C ALA A 78 -22.41 -19.07 8.63
N LEU A 79 -21.92 -18.33 9.65
CA LEU A 79 -21.75 -16.88 9.55
C LEU A 79 -20.80 -16.51 8.39
N ILE A 80 -19.63 -17.13 8.28
CA ILE A 80 -18.67 -16.88 7.21
C ILE A 80 -19.28 -17.23 5.85
N GLN A 81 -19.99 -18.35 5.73
CA GLN A 81 -20.69 -18.73 4.51
C GLN A 81 -21.69 -17.66 4.05
N SER A 82 -22.54 -17.18 4.96
CA SER A 82 -23.51 -16.12 4.67
C SER A 82 -22.87 -14.81 4.19
N ARG A 83 -21.63 -14.54 4.63
CA ARG A 83 -20.86 -13.37 4.17
C ARG A 83 -20.32 -13.57 2.74
N PHE A 84 -19.87 -14.79 2.40
CA PHE A 84 -19.45 -15.11 1.03
C PHE A 84 -20.59 -15.01 0.01
N GLU A 85 -21.83 -15.22 0.41
CA GLU A 85 -23.00 -15.02 -0.46
C GLU A 85 -23.17 -13.56 -0.94
N LYS A 86 -22.59 -12.60 -0.19
CA LYS A 86 -22.62 -11.15 -0.52
C LYS A 86 -21.46 -10.70 -1.40
N VAL A 87 -20.50 -11.58 -1.69
CA VAL A 87 -19.37 -11.29 -2.57
C VAL A 87 -19.79 -11.47 -4.03
N GLU A 88 -19.09 -10.84 -4.97
CA GLU A 88 -19.30 -11.01 -6.41
C GLU A 88 -19.35 -12.50 -6.80
N LEU A 89 -20.28 -12.87 -7.67
CA LEU A 89 -20.56 -14.25 -8.04
C LEU A 89 -19.31 -15.03 -8.48
N ALA A 90 -18.43 -14.40 -9.26
CA ALA A 90 -17.18 -14.99 -9.75
C ALA A 90 -16.16 -15.33 -8.63
N LYS A 91 -16.29 -14.71 -7.48
CA LYS A 91 -15.40 -14.89 -6.30
C LYS A 91 -16.01 -15.79 -5.23
N ARG A 92 -17.28 -16.19 -5.39
CA ARG A 92 -17.95 -17.05 -4.42
C ARG A 92 -17.38 -18.47 -4.44
N PRO A 93 -17.24 -19.12 -3.26
CA PRO A 93 -16.95 -20.54 -3.21
C PRO A 93 -18.15 -21.37 -3.73
N SER A 94 -17.86 -22.50 -4.37
CA SER A 94 -18.86 -23.55 -4.48
C SER A 94 -19.14 -24.16 -3.09
N ALA A 95 -20.24 -24.88 -2.94
CA ALA A 95 -20.57 -25.54 -1.67
C ALA A 95 -19.47 -26.52 -1.23
N GLU A 96 -18.87 -27.26 -2.18
CA GLU A 96 -17.79 -28.20 -1.90
C GLU A 96 -16.49 -27.49 -1.53
N GLU A 97 -16.09 -26.43 -2.24
CA GLU A 97 -14.92 -25.62 -1.91
C GLU A 97 -15.06 -25.00 -0.51
N PHE A 98 -16.25 -24.45 -0.21
CA PHE A 98 -16.50 -23.87 1.09
C PHE A 98 -16.46 -24.92 2.20
N ALA A 99 -17.05 -26.10 2.02
CA ALA A 99 -17.03 -27.18 3.02
C ALA A 99 -15.58 -27.59 3.36
N ARG A 100 -14.69 -27.71 2.36
CA ARG A 100 -13.27 -28.01 2.57
C ARG A 100 -12.55 -26.87 3.31
N PHE A 101 -12.80 -25.63 2.95
CA PHE A 101 -12.22 -24.47 3.63
C PHE A 101 -12.77 -24.34 5.07
N ALA A 102 -14.07 -24.54 5.25
CA ALA A 102 -14.72 -24.47 6.56
C ALA A 102 -14.15 -25.49 7.57
N ALA A 103 -13.59 -26.60 7.10
CA ALA A 103 -12.99 -27.62 7.97
C ALA A 103 -11.81 -27.09 8.80
N ILE A 104 -11.11 -26.06 8.33
CA ILE A 104 -9.99 -25.43 9.03
C ILE A 104 -10.41 -24.20 9.85
N LEU A 105 -11.70 -23.83 9.85
CA LEU A 105 -12.23 -22.68 10.59
C LEU A 105 -12.75 -23.12 11.96
N GLU A 106 -12.27 -22.46 12.99
CA GLU A 106 -12.73 -22.60 14.37
C GLU A 106 -13.11 -21.22 14.94
N PHE A 107 -13.88 -21.22 16.01
CA PHE A 107 -14.21 -20.01 16.76
C PHE A 107 -13.96 -20.22 18.23
N GLN A 108 -13.35 -19.23 18.87
CA GLN A 108 -13.17 -19.22 20.31
C GLN A 108 -13.76 -17.93 20.88
N ARG A 109 -14.78 -18.08 21.74
CA ARG A 109 -15.30 -16.94 22.49
C ARG A 109 -14.23 -16.39 23.41
N MET A 110 -14.00 -15.07 23.32
CA MET A 110 -12.98 -14.40 24.10
C MET A 110 -13.30 -12.92 24.28
N ASP A 111 -13.20 -12.44 25.50
CA ASP A 111 -13.19 -11.02 25.85
C ASP A 111 -11.75 -10.59 26.11
N LEU A 112 -11.24 -9.68 25.29
CA LEU A 112 -9.84 -9.24 25.35
C LEU A 112 -9.47 -8.48 26.64
N SER A 113 -10.47 -8.13 27.46
CA SER A 113 -10.24 -7.54 28.79
C SER A 113 -10.05 -8.58 29.89
N LYS A 114 -10.29 -9.89 29.61
CA LYS A 114 -10.26 -10.96 30.61
C LYS A 114 -9.00 -11.82 30.48
N PRO A 115 -8.08 -11.82 31.46
CA PRO A 115 -6.87 -12.66 31.43
C PRO A 115 -7.14 -14.15 31.26
N ASP A 116 -8.19 -14.69 31.90
CA ASP A 116 -8.56 -16.11 31.84
C ASP A 116 -8.88 -16.59 30.42
N ASP A 117 -9.35 -15.68 29.55
CA ASP A 117 -9.65 -16.01 28.17
C ASP A 117 -8.37 -16.24 27.37
N TYR A 118 -7.28 -15.54 27.71
CA TYR A 118 -5.97 -15.79 27.13
C TYR A 118 -5.34 -17.09 27.59
N ALA A 119 -5.56 -17.49 28.84
CA ALA A 119 -5.12 -18.79 29.34
C ALA A 119 -5.78 -19.93 28.54
N ARG A 120 -7.10 -19.86 28.29
CA ARG A 120 -7.81 -20.85 27.46
C ARG A 120 -7.30 -20.86 26.02
N LEU A 121 -6.96 -19.70 25.45
CA LEU A 121 -6.36 -19.63 24.12
C LEU A 121 -4.99 -20.30 24.10
N ALA A 122 -4.17 -20.06 25.12
CA ALA A 122 -2.86 -20.70 25.25
C ALA A 122 -2.98 -22.24 25.33
N GLU A 123 -3.93 -22.76 26.10
CA GLU A 123 -4.23 -24.20 26.16
C GLU A 123 -4.60 -24.76 24.79
N THR A 124 -5.47 -24.06 24.04
CA THR A 124 -5.91 -24.44 22.69
C THR A 124 -4.75 -24.52 21.70
N LEU A 125 -3.82 -23.55 21.77
CA LEU A 125 -2.65 -23.49 20.88
C LEU A 125 -1.60 -24.55 21.28
N ASN A 126 -1.32 -24.69 22.57
CA ASN A 126 -0.34 -25.65 23.10
C ASN A 126 -0.75 -27.10 22.83
N ALA A 127 -2.05 -27.42 22.88
CA ALA A 127 -2.56 -28.76 22.59
C ALA A 127 -2.19 -29.22 21.17
N ARG A 128 -2.06 -28.30 20.22
CA ARG A 128 -1.69 -28.62 18.85
C ARG A 128 -0.19 -28.43 18.55
N ASN A 129 0.45 -27.47 19.23
CA ASN A 129 1.86 -27.13 19.07
C ASN A 129 2.28 -26.92 17.59
N ALA A 130 1.54 -26.06 16.85
CA ALA A 130 1.83 -25.76 15.45
C ALA A 130 3.25 -25.22 15.24
N ASP A 131 3.79 -25.35 14.02
CA ASP A 131 5.12 -24.87 13.66
C ASP A 131 5.18 -23.33 13.55
N SER A 132 4.05 -22.70 13.24
CA SER A 132 3.88 -21.26 13.15
C SER A 132 2.58 -20.83 13.82
N VAL A 133 2.62 -19.79 14.65
CA VAL A 133 1.46 -19.20 15.30
C VAL A 133 1.35 -17.72 14.91
N VAL A 134 0.29 -17.35 14.21
CA VAL A 134 0.03 -15.99 13.77
C VAL A 134 -1.05 -15.37 14.63
N MET A 135 -0.73 -14.29 15.33
CA MET A 135 -1.65 -13.49 16.13
C MET A 135 -2.04 -12.24 15.34
N TYR A 136 -3.15 -12.31 14.60
CA TYR A 136 -3.62 -11.20 13.78
C TYR A 136 -4.53 -10.29 14.61
N VAL A 137 -4.02 -9.09 14.97
CA VAL A 137 -4.75 -8.15 15.84
C VAL A 137 -5.60 -7.22 14.97
N ALA A 138 -6.79 -7.70 14.55
CA ALA A 138 -7.77 -6.98 13.73
C ALA A 138 -8.79 -6.22 14.63
N THR A 139 -8.31 -5.61 15.71
CA THR A 139 -9.11 -4.86 16.69
C THR A 139 -8.77 -3.37 16.67
N ALA A 140 -9.44 -2.59 17.52
CA ALA A 140 -9.09 -1.18 17.69
C ALA A 140 -7.64 -1.02 18.18
N PRO A 141 -6.87 -0.04 17.69
CA PRO A 141 -5.47 0.18 18.07
C PRO A 141 -5.23 0.32 19.57
N SER A 142 -6.20 0.84 20.31
CA SER A 142 -6.17 0.96 21.77
C SER A 142 -6.03 -0.37 22.50
N LEU A 143 -6.32 -1.48 21.83
CA LEU A 143 -6.22 -2.82 22.40
C LEU A 143 -4.89 -3.51 22.08
N PHE A 144 -4.06 -2.98 21.17
CA PHE A 144 -2.83 -3.64 20.73
C PHE A 144 -1.87 -3.93 21.88
N THR A 145 -1.65 -2.94 22.73
CA THR A 145 -0.77 -3.03 23.90
C THR A 145 -1.24 -4.12 24.87
N ASN A 146 -2.51 -4.05 25.25
CA ASN A 146 -3.11 -5.04 26.16
C ASN A 146 -3.04 -6.46 25.58
N VAL A 147 -3.35 -6.63 24.29
CA VAL A 147 -3.26 -7.95 23.63
C VAL A 147 -1.82 -8.48 23.69
N CYS A 148 -0.82 -7.67 23.36
CA CYS A 148 0.59 -8.08 23.41
C CYS A 148 1.03 -8.46 24.84
N GLU A 149 0.63 -7.68 25.85
CA GLU A 149 0.91 -7.97 27.26
C GLU A 149 0.30 -9.30 27.70
N GLN A 150 -0.97 -9.53 27.39
CA GLN A 150 -1.67 -10.73 27.78
C GLN A 150 -1.16 -11.98 27.04
N LEU A 151 -0.79 -11.85 25.77
CA LEU A 151 -0.13 -12.94 25.01
C LEU A 151 1.18 -13.35 25.69
N ALA A 152 2.00 -12.38 26.09
CA ALA A 152 3.27 -12.64 26.78
C ALA A 152 3.05 -13.22 28.20
N ALA A 153 2.11 -12.68 28.98
CA ALA A 153 1.79 -13.16 30.32
C ALA A 153 1.33 -14.64 30.34
N ASN A 154 0.75 -15.12 29.23
CA ASN A 154 0.32 -16.50 29.05
C ASN A 154 1.29 -17.36 28.24
N GLY A 155 2.55 -16.92 28.07
CA GLY A 155 3.61 -17.68 27.39
C GLY A 155 3.40 -17.89 25.89
N MET A 156 2.56 -17.08 25.25
CA MET A 156 2.28 -17.16 23.81
C MET A 156 3.25 -16.32 22.95
N ASN A 157 4.28 -15.68 23.55
CA ASN A 157 5.32 -14.93 22.85
C ASN A 157 6.56 -15.79 22.51
N THR A 158 6.32 -17.00 22.05
CA THR A 158 7.39 -17.94 21.68
C THR A 158 8.07 -17.53 20.38
N PRO A 159 9.27 -18.07 20.02
CA PRO A 159 9.91 -17.79 18.74
C PRO A 159 9.07 -18.16 17.49
N LYS A 160 8.05 -19.01 17.64
CA LYS A 160 7.11 -19.39 16.58
C LYS A 160 5.99 -18.37 16.39
N THR A 161 5.81 -17.45 17.33
CA THR A 161 4.70 -16.49 17.37
C THR A 161 5.03 -15.26 16.52
N ARG A 162 4.11 -14.86 15.69
CA ARG A 162 4.15 -13.69 14.84
C ARG A 162 2.94 -12.82 15.10
N VAL A 163 3.17 -11.57 15.45
CA VAL A 163 2.11 -10.61 15.75
C VAL A 163 1.90 -9.70 14.54
N VAL A 164 0.68 -9.67 14.04
CA VAL A 164 0.28 -8.82 12.92
C VAL A 164 -0.50 -7.63 13.44
N LEU A 165 -0.02 -6.43 13.15
CA LEU A 165 -0.63 -5.17 13.56
C LEU A 165 -1.16 -4.41 12.34
N GLU A 166 -2.42 -4.03 12.41
CA GLU A 166 -3.11 -3.20 11.41
C GLU A 166 -2.97 -1.71 11.72
N LYS A 167 -3.09 -0.90 10.67
CA LYS A 167 -3.19 0.55 10.84
C LYS A 167 -4.52 0.97 11.47
N PRO A 168 -4.53 2.11 12.23
CA PRO A 168 -3.42 3.01 12.47
C PRO A 168 -2.53 2.55 13.63
N LEU A 169 -1.21 2.75 13.46
CA LEU A 169 -0.23 2.52 14.52
C LEU A 169 0.23 3.87 15.09
N GLY A 170 -0.59 4.40 16.01
CA GLY A 170 -0.48 5.76 16.51
C GLY A 170 -1.18 6.80 15.63
N HIS A 171 -1.29 8.01 16.14
CA HIS A 171 -1.85 9.18 15.48
C HIS A 171 -0.85 10.36 15.41
N ASP A 172 0.30 10.22 16.05
CA ASP A 172 1.46 11.08 16.06
C ASP A 172 2.73 10.28 16.37
N LEU A 173 3.88 10.93 16.39
CA LEU A 173 5.16 10.29 16.69
C LEU A 173 5.21 9.73 18.12
N ALA A 174 4.65 10.43 19.09
CA ALA A 174 4.68 10.04 20.50
C ALA A 174 3.88 8.73 20.72
N SER A 175 2.66 8.68 20.26
CA SER A 175 1.80 7.49 20.38
C SER A 175 2.32 6.29 19.56
N ASN A 176 2.93 6.55 18.39
CA ASN A 176 3.59 5.49 17.63
C ASN A 176 4.76 4.87 18.40
N ARG A 177 5.60 5.70 19.01
CA ARG A 177 6.71 5.25 19.86
C ARG A 177 6.23 4.45 21.07
N GLU A 178 5.19 4.92 21.74
CA GLU A 178 4.60 4.22 22.87
C GLU A 178 4.15 2.81 22.50
N ILE A 179 3.38 2.69 21.40
CA ILE A 179 2.95 1.38 20.89
C ILE A 179 4.15 0.49 20.56
N ASN A 180 5.14 1.01 19.80
CA ASN A 180 6.32 0.26 19.41
C ASN A 180 7.17 -0.16 20.61
N GLN A 181 7.35 0.72 21.59
CA GLN A 181 8.09 0.40 22.83
C GLN A 181 7.40 -0.68 23.64
N THR A 182 6.08 -0.63 23.77
CA THR A 182 5.33 -1.66 24.49
C THR A 182 5.39 -3.02 23.79
N VAL A 183 5.18 -3.04 22.46
CA VAL A 183 5.28 -4.29 21.69
C VAL A 183 6.67 -4.91 21.80
N ARG A 184 7.73 -4.10 21.72
CA ARG A 184 9.13 -4.55 21.85
C ARG A 184 9.50 -5.13 23.23
N ARG A 185 8.73 -4.86 24.27
CA ARG A 185 8.94 -5.51 25.59
C ARG A 185 8.65 -7.01 25.53
N PHE A 186 7.79 -7.44 24.64
CA PHE A 186 7.25 -8.79 24.57
C PHE A 186 7.62 -9.56 23.32
N PHE A 187 7.87 -8.86 22.19
CA PHE A 187 8.16 -9.45 20.89
C PHE A 187 9.38 -8.77 20.26
N THR A 188 10.23 -9.56 19.61
CA THR A 188 11.33 -9.02 18.80
C THR A 188 10.81 -8.42 17.50
N GLU A 189 11.62 -7.59 16.84
CA GLU A 189 11.20 -6.95 15.58
C GLU A 189 10.89 -7.97 14.47
N GLU A 190 11.58 -9.13 14.49
CA GLU A 190 11.37 -10.22 13.55
C GLU A 190 10.02 -10.94 13.75
N GLN A 191 9.39 -10.76 14.90
CA GLN A 191 8.08 -11.30 15.23
C GLN A 191 6.94 -10.35 14.92
N VAL A 192 7.22 -9.06 14.60
CA VAL A 192 6.19 -8.02 14.43
C VAL A 192 5.99 -7.65 12.96
N TYR A 193 4.79 -7.88 12.47
CA TYR A 193 4.36 -7.69 11.09
C TYR A 193 3.42 -6.49 10.99
N ARG A 194 3.95 -5.30 10.71
CA ARG A 194 3.16 -4.07 10.55
C ARG A 194 2.68 -3.97 9.10
N ILE A 195 1.37 -4.03 8.91
CA ILE A 195 0.77 -4.05 7.58
C ILE A 195 0.73 -2.67 6.95
N ASP A 196 1.30 -2.58 5.76
CA ASP A 196 0.91 -1.65 4.72
C ASP A 196 0.45 -2.46 3.49
N HIS A 197 -0.85 -2.49 3.25
CA HIS A 197 -1.41 -3.33 2.19
C HIS A 197 -1.00 -2.90 0.76
N TYR A 198 -0.48 -1.68 0.57
CA TYR A 198 0.09 -1.24 -0.71
C TYR A 198 1.34 -2.03 -1.06
N LEU A 199 2.18 -2.38 -0.08
CA LEU A 199 3.36 -3.20 -0.32
C LEU A 199 3.02 -4.62 -0.81
N GLY A 200 1.85 -5.14 -0.44
CA GLY A 200 1.35 -6.44 -0.94
C GLY A 200 0.77 -6.39 -2.36
N LYS A 201 0.51 -5.21 -2.93
CA LYS A 201 -0.06 -5.10 -4.28
C LYS A 201 0.90 -5.64 -5.34
N PRO A 202 0.40 -6.45 -6.31
CA PRO A 202 1.21 -6.96 -7.40
C PRO A 202 1.94 -5.87 -8.18
N SER A 203 1.29 -4.72 -8.43
CA SER A 203 1.88 -3.56 -9.10
C SER A 203 3.11 -3.01 -8.38
N VAL A 204 3.06 -2.92 -7.05
CA VAL A 204 4.21 -2.45 -6.26
C VAL A 204 5.34 -3.49 -6.31
N GLN A 205 5.02 -4.79 -6.30
CA GLN A 205 6.02 -5.84 -6.48
C GLN A 205 6.64 -5.81 -7.89
N ASN A 206 5.83 -5.51 -8.90
CA ASN A 206 6.31 -5.34 -10.27
C ASN A 206 7.21 -4.11 -10.42
N LEU A 207 7.02 -3.05 -9.63
CA LEU A 207 7.94 -1.91 -9.59
C LEU A 207 9.35 -2.34 -9.18
N PHE A 208 9.49 -3.17 -8.14
CA PHE A 208 10.80 -3.70 -7.74
C PHE A 208 11.40 -4.58 -8.85
N ALA A 209 10.60 -5.48 -9.45
CA ALA A 209 11.04 -6.31 -10.56
C ALA A 209 11.46 -5.48 -11.78
N MET A 210 10.71 -4.42 -12.11
CA MET A 210 11.04 -3.50 -13.20
C MET A 210 12.37 -2.80 -12.94
N ARG A 211 12.55 -2.21 -11.75
CA ARG A 211 13.76 -1.46 -11.41
C ARG A 211 14.99 -2.35 -11.31
N PHE A 212 14.89 -3.44 -10.56
CA PHE A 212 16.05 -4.23 -10.16
C PHE A 212 16.24 -5.53 -10.95
N GLY A 213 15.27 -5.90 -11.76
CA GLY A 213 15.33 -7.05 -12.67
C GLY A 213 15.68 -6.70 -14.12
N ASN A 214 15.78 -5.40 -14.46
CA ASN A 214 16.02 -4.94 -15.84
C ASN A 214 17.13 -3.90 -15.88
N ALA A 215 18.21 -4.19 -16.60
CA ALA A 215 19.36 -3.31 -16.74
C ALA A 215 19.04 -1.96 -17.43
N LEU A 216 17.91 -1.87 -18.11
CA LEU A 216 17.48 -0.67 -18.85
C LEU A 216 17.12 0.50 -17.92
N PHE A 217 16.46 0.25 -16.79
CA PHE A 217 15.85 1.32 -16.00
C PHE A 217 16.83 1.95 -15.03
N GLU A 218 17.61 1.20 -14.27
CA GLU A 218 18.44 1.72 -13.19
C GLU A 218 19.44 2.81 -13.62
N PRO A 219 20.09 2.76 -14.81
CA PRO A 219 20.94 3.84 -15.29
C PRO A 219 20.21 5.16 -15.50
N LEU A 220 18.92 5.12 -15.84
CA LEU A 220 18.08 6.30 -16.05
C LEU A 220 17.44 6.81 -14.76
N TRP A 221 17.53 6.05 -13.64
CA TRP A 221 16.78 6.29 -12.42
C TRP A 221 17.51 7.27 -11.48
N ARG A 222 17.75 8.50 -12.00
CA ARG A 222 18.56 9.49 -11.33
C ARG A 222 18.28 10.90 -11.84
N ARG A 223 18.70 11.90 -11.07
CA ARG A 223 18.50 13.34 -11.31
C ARG A 223 18.92 13.84 -12.70
N GLU A 224 19.89 13.19 -13.33
CA GLU A 224 20.38 13.57 -14.66
C GLU A 224 19.33 13.28 -15.74
N HIS A 225 18.44 12.33 -15.53
CA HIS A 225 17.45 11.90 -16.51
C HIS A 225 16.01 12.19 -16.10
N ILE A 226 15.71 12.25 -14.78
CA ILE A 226 14.36 12.46 -14.26
C ILE A 226 14.15 13.94 -13.95
N ALA A 227 13.06 14.51 -14.46
CA ALA A 227 12.66 15.89 -14.23
C ALA A 227 11.81 16.03 -12.95
N ASN A 228 10.82 15.18 -12.76
CA ASN A 228 9.99 15.10 -11.58
C ASN A 228 9.34 13.72 -11.43
N ILE A 229 8.81 13.45 -10.24
CA ILE A 229 8.02 12.25 -9.94
C ILE A 229 6.70 12.68 -9.31
N GLN A 230 5.59 12.10 -9.76
CA GLN A 230 4.26 12.36 -9.23
C GLN A 230 3.64 11.07 -8.69
N ILE A 231 3.13 11.10 -7.47
CA ILE A 231 2.41 9.99 -6.84
C ILE A 231 0.98 10.47 -6.56
N THR A 232 0.02 9.90 -7.27
CA THR A 232 -1.41 10.19 -7.10
C THR A 232 -2.10 8.99 -6.48
N ILE A 233 -2.88 9.21 -5.41
CA ILE A 233 -3.75 8.21 -4.80
C ILE A 233 -5.12 8.84 -4.61
N ALA A 234 -5.97 8.73 -5.62
CA ALA A 234 -7.30 9.34 -5.68
C ALA A 234 -8.39 8.32 -5.35
N GLU A 235 -9.36 8.73 -4.54
CA GLU A 235 -10.55 7.98 -4.22
C GLU A 235 -11.79 8.76 -4.67
N ASP A 236 -12.70 8.10 -5.40
CA ASP A 236 -13.99 8.64 -5.82
C ASP A 236 -15.07 8.56 -4.71
N LEU A 237 -14.85 7.71 -3.71
CA LEU A 237 -15.69 7.57 -2.53
C LEU A 237 -15.43 8.65 -1.50
N GLY A 238 -16.46 9.03 -0.75
CA GLY A 238 -16.36 9.88 0.44
C GLY A 238 -16.00 9.11 1.70
N VAL A 239 -16.30 9.68 2.86
CA VAL A 239 -16.11 9.00 4.16
C VAL A 239 -17.25 8.04 4.47
N GLU A 240 -18.41 8.22 3.83
CA GLU A 240 -19.61 7.40 3.96
C GLU A 240 -19.98 7.20 5.46
N SER A 241 -20.20 5.97 5.90
CA SER A 241 -20.54 5.65 7.31
C SER A 241 -19.38 5.79 8.30
N ARG A 242 -18.17 6.20 7.85
CA ARG A 242 -16.96 6.30 8.69
C ARG A 242 -16.58 7.73 9.03
N GLY A 243 -17.52 8.69 8.95
CA GLY A 243 -17.26 10.11 9.23
C GLY A 243 -16.59 10.33 10.59
N ALA A 244 -17.14 9.78 11.66
CA ALA A 244 -16.59 9.91 13.01
C ALA A 244 -15.16 9.36 13.16
N PHE A 245 -14.82 8.25 12.50
CA PHE A 245 -13.46 7.74 12.46
C PHE A 245 -12.52 8.66 11.68
N TYR A 246 -13.00 9.17 10.54
CA TYR A 246 -12.18 10.01 9.66
C TYR A 246 -11.87 11.39 10.27
N GLU A 247 -12.75 11.90 11.14
CA GLU A 247 -12.54 13.15 11.91
C GLU A 247 -11.24 13.13 12.70
N THR A 248 -10.84 11.98 13.22
CA THR A 248 -9.60 11.82 13.98
C THR A 248 -8.39 11.43 13.12
N THR A 249 -8.62 11.09 11.86
CA THR A 249 -7.58 10.55 10.99
C THR A 249 -7.12 11.57 9.95
N GLY A 250 -7.99 12.02 9.06
CA GLY A 250 -7.67 12.88 7.92
C GLY A 250 -6.84 12.20 6.83
N ALA A 251 -6.66 12.87 5.70
CA ALA A 251 -5.96 12.32 4.54
C ALA A 251 -4.44 12.15 4.79
N LEU A 252 -3.84 13.02 5.60
CA LEU A 252 -2.41 12.94 5.89
C LEU A 252 -2.05 11.65 6.64
N ARG A 253 -2.81 11.34 7.71
CA ARG A 253 -2.59 10.12 8.49
C ARG A 253 -3.07 8.86 7.77
N ASP A 254 -4.22 8.97 7.04
CA ASP A 254 -4.79 7.81 6.35
C ASP A 254 -3.93 7.33 5.18
N MET A 255 -3.33 8.27 4.42
CA MET A 255 -2.73 7.94 3.14
C MET A 255 -1.26 8.38 3.00
N VAL A 256 -0.87 9.55 3.50
CA VAL A 256 0.47 10.09 3.24
C VAL A 256 1.50 9.43 4.15
N GLN A 257 1.27 9.41 5.46
CA GLN A 257 2.18 8.88 6.48
C GLN A 257 2.58 7.43 6.27
N ASN A 258 1.75 6.69 5.55
CA ASN A 258 1.94 5.28 5.27
C ASN A 258 2.10 5.02 3.76
N HIS A 259 1.02 4.77 3.05
CA HIS A 259 1.03 4.29 1.66
C HIS A 259 1.84 5.16 0.70
N ALA A 260 1.63 6.49 0.72
CA ALA A 260 2.33 7.37 -0.20
C ALA A 260 3.83 7.44 0.08
N LEU A 261 4.25 7.48 1.35
CA LEU A 261 5.66 7.42 1.73
C LEU A 261 6.29 6.07 1.43
N GLN A 262 5.57 4.96 1.56
CA GLN A 262 6.08 3.64 1.16
C GLN A 262 6.25 3.54 -0.37
N LEU A 263 5.34 4.12 -1.17
CA LEU A 263 5.50 4.22 -2.62
C LEU A 263 6.70 5.12 -2.99
N LEU A 264 6.84 6.26 -2.32
CA LEU A 264 8.01 7.14 -2.50
C LEU A 264 9.30 6.39 -2.20
N CYS A 265 9.37 5.63 -1.11
CA CYS A 265 10.54 4.81 -0.78
C CYS A 265 10.81 3.76 -1.87
N ALA A 266 9.79 3.04 -2.34
CA ALA A 266 9.94 2.02 -3.40
C ALA A 266 10.48 2.60 -4.72
N ILE A 267 10.12 3.85 -5.02
CA ILE A 267 10.63 4.57 -6.20
C ILE A 267 12.04 5.08 -5.98
N ALA A 268 12.33 5.63 -4.79
CA ALA A 268 13.53 6.44 -4.59
C ALA A 268 14.72 5.68 -3.98
N MET A 269 14.50 4.47 -3.44
CA MET A 269 15.55 3.69 -2.77
C MET A 269 16.66 3.25 -3.73
N GLU A 270 17.85 3.04 -3.19
CA GLU A 270 18.95 2.39 -3.90
C GLU A 270 18.63 0.89 -4.12
N PRO A 271 19.26 0.22 -5.10
CA PRO A 271 19.16 -1.22 -5.22
C PRO A 271 19.63 -1.91 -3.94
N PRO A 272 18.79 -2.74 -3.30
CA PRO A 272 19.22 -3.47 -2.10
C PRO A 272 20.27 -4.52 -2.47
N ILE A 273 21.16 -4.82 -1.54
CA ILE A 273 22.25 -5.80 -1.75
C ILE A 273 21.75 -7.22 -2.01
N ASN A 274 20.54 -7.53 -1.58
CA ASN A 274 19.85 -8.80 -1.79
C ASN A 274 18.34 -8.63 -1.51
N SER A 275 17.56 -9.69 -1.64
CA SER A 275 16.12 -9.70 -1.41
C SER A 275 15.71 -9.94 0.05
N HIS A 276 16.62 -9.94 1.02
CA HIS A 276 16.26 -10.06 2.44
C HIS A 276 15.54 -8.81 2.94
N ALA A 277 14.65 -9.02 3.90
CA ALA A 277 13.77 -7.97 4.40
C ALA A 277 14.54 -6.73 4.87
N ASP A 278 15.59 -6.91 5.67
CA ASP A 278 16.34 -5.79 6.24
C ASP A 278 17.14 -5.03 5.18
N ALA A 279 17.67 -5.70 4.16
CA ALA A 279 18.34 -5.02 3.05
C ALA A 279 17.38 -4.07 2.31
N ILE A 280 16.11 -4.46 2.13
CA ILE A 280 15.07 -3.61 1.51
C ILE A 280 14.66 -2.48 2.46
N ARG A 281 14.43 -2.79 3.74
CA ARG A 281 14.00 -1.84 4.78
C ARG A 281 15.04 -0.77 5.04
N ASP A 282 16.33 -1.14 5.04
CA ASP A 282 17.44 -0.20 5.22
C ASP A 282 17.50 0.83 4.09
N GLU A 283 17.29 0.41 2.85
CA GLU A 283 17.25 1.33 1.72
C GLU A 283 16.03 2.25 1.79
N LYS A 284 14.85 1.76 2.18
CA LYS A 284 13.67 2.60 2.42
C LYS A 284 13.91 3.61 3.54
N LEU A 285 14.51 3.17 4.64
CA LEU A 285 14.84 4.05 5.78
C LEU A 285 15.78 5.18 5.37
N LYS A 286 16.78 4.91 4.54
CA LYS A 286 17.67 5.96 4.00
C LYS A 286 16.90 7.02 3.23
N VAL A 287 15.89 6.63 2.46
CA VAL A 287 15.03 7.58 1.74
C VAL A 287 14.28 8.47 2.72
N LEU A 288 13.60 7.89 3.71
CA LEU A 288 12.83 8.65 4.71
C LEU A 288 13.70 9.65 5.45
N ARG A 289 14.90 9.26 5.87
CA ARG A 289 15.89 10.12 6.54
C ARG A 289 16.48 11.21 5.65
N SER A 290 16.41 11.02 4.33
CA SER A 290 16.89 11.98 3.33
C SER A 290 15.81 12.95 2.85
N LEU A 291 14.56 12.81 3.26
CA LEU A 291 13.51 13.77 2.96
C LEU A 291 13.89 15.14 3.58
N LYS A 292 13.75 16.20 2.78
CA LYS A 292 14.00 17.55 3.30
C LYS A 292 13.06 17.85 4.47
N PRO A 293 13.56 18.38 5.59
CA PRO A 293 12.72 18.81 6.71
C PRO A 293 11.87 20.00 6.30
N TRP A 294 10.70 20.11 6.90
CA TRP A 294 9.79 21.24 6.71
C TRP A 294 10.27 22.48 7.42
N THR A 295 10.13 23.64 6.77
CA THR A 295 10.26 24.95 7.37
C THR A 295 8.90 25.66 7.34
N PRO A 296 8.66 26.73 8.11
CA PRO A 296 7.42 27.49 8.03
C PRO A 296 7.10 27.99 6.62
N GLU A 297 8.13 28.31 5.82
CA GLU A 297 8.00 28.76 4.43
C GLU A 297 7.56 27.61 3.52
N THR A 298 8.22 26.45 3.60
CA THR A 298 7.91 25.29 2.76
C THR A 298 6.55 24.70 3.12
N LEU A 299 6.13 24.70 4.40
CA LEU A 299 4.79 24.31 4.81
C LEU A 299 3.69 25.16 4.16
N LYS A 300 3.92 26.45 3.98
CA LYS A 300 2.97 27.36 3.32
C LYS A 300 2.97 27.21 1.80
N GLN A 301 4.13 26.94 1.20
CA GLN A 301 4.31 26.93 -0.24
C GLN A 301 4.09 25.55 -0.87
N ASP A 302 4.54 24.51 -0.19
CA ASP A 302 4.70 23.16 -0.74
C ASP A 302 3.71 22.15 -0.16
N VAL A 303 2.77 22.60 0.70
CA VAL A 303 1.73 21.76 1.27
C VAL A 303 0.36 22.40 1.09
N VAL A 304 -0.56 21.67 0.49
CA VAL A 304 -1.96 22.07 0.30
C VAL A 304 -2.86 21.08 1.01
N ARG A 305 -3.64 21.54 1.99
CA ARG A 305 -4.73 20.77 2.58
C ARG A 305 -6.06 21.18 1.99
N GLY A 306 -6.94 20.22 1.74
CA GLY A 306 -8.27 20.46 1.18
C GLY A 306 -9.37 19.68 1.88
N GLN A 307 -10.61 20.13 1.70
CA GLN A 307 -11.81 19.44 2.19
C GLN A 307 -12.90 19.50 1.12
N TYR A 308 -13.54 18.36 0.80
CA TYR A 308 -14.57 18.36 -0.23
C TYR A 308 -15.85 19.05 0.26
N SER A 309 -16.42 19.88 -0.60
CA SER A 309 -17.77 20.42 -0.51
C SER A 309 -18.74 19.59 -1.34
N ALA A 310 -20.03 19.85 -1.20
CA ALA A 310 -21.04 19.21 -2.04
C ALA A 310 -20.71 19.35 -3.53
N GLY A 311 -21.05 18.33 -4.31
CA GLY A 311 -20.75 18.29 -5.74
C GLY A 311 -21.42 17.12 -6.45
N THR A 312 -20.79 16.65 -7.54
CA THR A 312 -21.30 15.52 -8.32
C THR A 312 -20.19 14.48 -8.49
N SER A 313 -20.46 13.24 -8.10
CA SER A 313 -19.56 12.11 -8.26
C SER A 313 -20.29 10.96 -8.94
N GLY A 314 -19.71 10.40 -10.02
CA GLY A 314 -20.36 9.33 -10.80
C GLY A 314 -21.76 9.70 -11.33
N GLY A 315 -22.00 10.98 -11.64
CA GLY A 315 -23.29 11.47 -12.12
C GLY A 315 -24.34 11.73 -11.03
N ASN A 316 -24.04 11.46 -9.75
CA ASN A 316 -24.94 11.66 -8.62
C ASN A 316 -24.52 12.87 -7.78
N LYS A 317 -25.49 13.61 -7.24
CA LYS A 317 -25.23 14.63 -6.24
C LYS A 317 -24.76 13.96 -4.94
N VAL A 318 -23.70 14.48 -4.36
CA VAL A 318 -23.12 13.97 -3.11
C VAL A 318 -22.91 15.10 -2.11
N PRO A 319 -23.04 14.82 -0.79
CA PRO A 319 -22.85 15.82 0.25
C PRO A 319 -21.40 16.30 0.33
N GLY A 320 -21.20 17.47 0.94
CA GLY A 320 -19.89 17.91 1.40
C GLY A 320 -19.45 17.17 2.66
N TYR A 321 -18.17 17.21 2.98
CA TYR A 321 -17.61 16.49 4.12
C TYR A 321 -18.30 16.83 5.44
N ARG A 322 -18.56 18.10 5.69
CA ARG A 322 -19.26 18.59 6.92
C ARG A 322 -20.75 18.21 6.97
N GLU A 323 -21.29 17.69 5.89
CA GLU A 323 -22.66 17.20 5.78
C GLU A 323 -22.75 15.66 5.94
N GLU A 324 -21.59 14.97 5.95
CA GLU A 324 -21.55 13.52 6.12
C GLU A 324 -21.89 13.10 7.57
N ALA A 325 -22.49 11.93 7.70
CA ALA A 325 -22.89 11.41 9.01
C ALA A 325 -21.67 11.21 9.95
N GLY A 326 -21.78 11.73 11.16
CA GLY A 326 -20.74 11.64 12.18
C GLY A 326 -19.59 12.63 12.02
N VAL A 327 -19.70 13.60 11.13
CA VAL A 327 -18.74 14.69 10.95
C VAL A 327 -19.25 15.96 11.63
N SER A 328 -18.35 16.71 12.27
CA SER A 328 -18.66 18.01 12.84
C SER A 328 -18.95 19.03 11.74
N PRO A 329 -20.04 19.85 11.83
CA PRO A 329 -20.28 20.94 10.88
C PRO A 329 -19.16 21.99 10.83
N GLN A 330 -18.31 22.03 11.83
CA GLN A 330 -17.16 22.95 11.92
C GLN A 330 -15.83 22.23 11.72
N SER A 331 -15.83 21.00 11.21
CA SER A 331 -14.63 20.21 11.02
C SER A 331 -13.60 20.91 10.14
N ASN A 332 -12.35 20.88 10.59
CA ASN A 332 -11.17 21.30 9.84
C ASN A 332 -10.31 20.11 9.37
N THR A 333 -10.83 18.88 9.48
CA THR A 333 -10.15 17.68 9.03
C THR A 333 -9.99 17.69 7.52
N GLU A 334 -8.80 17.49 7.06
CA GLU A 334 -8.49 17.46 5.63
C GLU A 334 -8.93 16.12 4.99
N THR A 335 -9.58 16.23 3.83
CA THR A 335 -9.94 15.09 2.98
C THR A 335 -9.10 15.02 1.71
N PHE A 336 -8.17 15.96 1.56
CA PHE A 336 -7.22 16.07 0.47
C PHE A 336 -5.92 16.66 0.97
N VAL A 337 -4.81 16.07 0.50
CA VAL A 337 -3.47 16.61 0.68
C VAL A 337 -2.74 16.57 -0.65
N ALA A 338 -2.10 17.67 -1.01
CA ALA A 338 -1.05 17.68 -2.02
C ALA A 338 0.21 18.30 -1.44
N LEU A 339 1.35 17.72 -1.75
CA LEU A 339 2.63 18.22 -1.27
C LEU A 339 3.74 18.06 -2.32
N ARG A 340 4.71 18.95 -2.24
CA ARG A 340 5.96 18.92 -2.97
C ARG A 340 7.09 18.70 -1.99
N THR A 341 7.95 17.73 -2.24
CA THR A 341 9.13 17.48 -1.40
C THR A 341 10.34 17.17 -2.27
N GLU A 342 11.50 17.11 -1.65
CA GLU A 342 12.76 16.71 -2.27
C GLU A 342 13.51 15.74 -1.36
N ILE A 343 14.36 14.91 -1.97
CA ILE A 343 15.23 13.96 -1.29
C ILE A 343 16.66 14.48 -1.36
N ALA A 344 17.26 14.75 -0.19
CA ALA A 344 18.59 15.34 -0.05
C ALA A 344 19.69 14.27 -0.14
N ASN A 345 19.81 13.63 -1.31
CA ASN A 345 20.91 12.70 -1.61
C ASN A 345 21.43 12.91 -3.04
N TRP A 346 22.52 12.26 -3.39
CA TRP A 346 23.16 12.46 -4.69
C TRP A 346 22.31 11.98 -5.87
N ARG A 347 21.50 10.98 -5.69
CA ARG A 347 20.63 10.45 -6.73
C ARG A 347 19.51 11.42 -7.10
N TRP A 348 18.92 12.10 -6.08
CA TRP A 348 17.67 12.84 -6.23
C TRP A 348 17.76 14.35 -6.01
N ALA A 349 18.92 14.88 -5.59
CA ALA A 349 19.06 16.31 -5.31
C ALA A 349 18.59 17.18 -6.49
N GLY A 350 17.58 18.05 -6.23
CA GLY A 350 16.98 18.93 -7.23
C GLY A 350 15.87 18.28 -8.09
N VAL A 351 15.46 17.05 -7.79
CA VAL A 351 14.27 16.44 -8.41
C VAL A 351 13.09 16.61 -7.46
N PRO A 352 12.03 17.33 -7.84
CA PRO A 352 10.82 17.45 -7.03
C PRO A 352 9.99 16.16 -7.10
N PHE A 353 9.48 15.77 -5.93
CA PHE A 353 8.50 14.71 -5.76
C PHE A 353 7.18 15.34 -5.37
N TYR A 354 6.15 15.09 -6.14
CA TYR A 354 4.79 15.55 -5.88
C TYR A 354 3.94 14.38 -5.42
N ILE A 355 3.25 14.55 -4.31
CA ILE A 355 2.32 13.56 -3.77
C ILE A 355 0.97 14.23 -3.63
N ARG A 356 -0.10 13.58 -4.10
CA ARG A 356 -1.46 13.99 -3.77
C ARG A 356 -2.35 12.80 -3.50
N THR A 357 -3.27 13.01 -2.57
CA THR A 357 -4.30 12.05 -2.23
C THR A 357 -5.56 12.80 -1.80
N GLY A 358 -6.71 12.18 -2.00
CA GLY A 358 -7.97 12.77 -1.56
C GLY A 358 -9.17 11.88 -1.80
N LYS A 359 -10.27 12.24 -1.13
CA LYS A 359 -11.59 11.62 -1.27
C LYS A 359 -12.51 12.46 -2.14
N ARG A 360 -13.56 11.85 -2.70
CA ARG A 360 -14.50 12.49 -3.64
C ARG A 360 -13.78 13.19 -4.80
N LEU A 361 -12.66 12.63 -5.24
CA LEU A 361 -11.99 13.11 -6.45
C LEU A 361 -12.73 12.65 -7.71
N SER A 362 -12.31 13.16 -8.86
CA SER A 362 -12.96 12.92 -10.16
C SER A 362 -13.03 11.46 -10.57
N GLY A 363 -12.13 10.62 -10.03
CA GLY A 363 -12.09 9.21 -10.28
C GLY A 363 -11.26 8.46 -9.25
N ARG A 364 -11.41 7.14 -9.25
CA ARG A 364 -10.54 6.25 -8.50
C ARG A 364 -9.28 5.98 -9.30
N ASP A 365 -8.15 6.49 -8.83
CA ASP A 365 -6.88 6.38 -9.51
C ASP A 365 -5.73 6.30 -8.51
N ALA A 366 -4.86 5.32 -8.70
CA ALA A 366 -3.59 5.28 -7.99
C ALA A 366 -2.49 4.98 -8.99
N ARG A 367 -1.55 5.91 -9.14
CA ARG A 367 -0.46 5.79 -10.10
C ARG A 367 0.78 6.55 -9.66
N ILE A 368 1.88 6.17 -10.26
CA ILE A 368 3.17 6.85 -10.12
C ILE A 368 3.63 7.24 -11.53
N GLU A 369 3.98 8.50 -11.70
CA GLU A 369 4.49 9.02 -12.96
C GLU A 369 5.94 9.47 -12.78
N ILE A 370 6.80 8.98 -13.64
CA ILE A 370 8.19 9.35 -13.73
C ILE A 370 8.35 10.15 -15.03
N ASN A 371 8.55 11.45 -14.91
CA ASN A 371 8.72 12.36 -16.03
C ASN A 371 10.21 12.54 -16.29
N PHE A 372 10.66 12.16 -17.49
CA PHE A 372 12.04 12.29 -17.89
C PHE A 372 12.34 13.72 -18.37
N ARG A 373 13.59 14.11 -18.25
CA ARG A 373 14.06 15.39 -18.81
C ARG A 373 13.92 15.38 -20.33
N PRO A 374 13.63 16.53 -20.94
CA PRO A 374 13.61 16.64 -22.39
C PRO A 374 14.99 16.34 -22.98
N THR A 375 15.02 16.02 -24.28
CA THR A 375 16.28 15.85 -25.00
C THR A 375 17.11 17.14 -24.91
N PRO A 376 18.44 17.05 -24.65
CA PRO A 376 19.26 18.24 -24.42
C PRO A 376 19.44 19.08 -25.71
N HIS A 377 19.22 18.49 -26.86
CA HIS A 377 19.25 19.17 -28.17
C HIS A 377 18.18 18.56 -29.08
N ALA A 378 17.25 19.38 -29.55
CA ALA A 378 16.18 18.96 -30.45
C ALA A 378 16.68 19.02 -31.90
N ILE A 379 16.76 17.85 -32.56
CA ILE A 379 17.07 17.74 -33.98
C ILE A 379 15.80 17.69 -34.85
N TYR A 380 14.66 17.50 -34.24
CA TYR A 380 13.36 17.53 -34.90
C TYR A 380 12.60 18.80 -34.51
N ASN A 381 11.90 19.41 -35.46
CA ASN A 381 10.97 20.51 -35.18
C ASN A 381 9.71 19.96 -34.47
N SER A 382 9.83 19.62 -33.20
CA SER A 382 8.68 19.18 -32.41
C SER A 382 8.15 20.35 -31.59
N ASN A 383 6.95 20.80 -31.89
CA ASN A 383 6.16 21.65 -30.98
C ASN A 383 5.61 20.84 -29.78
N VAL A 384 6.02 19.59 -29.63
CA VAL A 384 5.57 18.70 -28.58
C VAL A 384 6.51 18.91 -27.38
N GLY A 385 6.18 19.85 -26.52
CA GLY A 385 6.86 20.08 -25.23
C GLY A 385 6.73 18.93 -24.22
N VAL A 386 6.37 17.73 -24.69
CA VAL A 386 6.13 16.56 -23.84
C VAL A 386 7.40 15.71 -23.84
N GLY A 387 8.06 15.64 -22.67
CA GLY A 387 9.14 14.68 -22.44
C GLY A 387 8.62 13.23 -22.41
N ASN A 388 9.55 12.27 -22.48
CA ASN A 388 9.19 10.88 -22.24
C ASN A 388 8.67 10.72 -20.79
N ARG A 389 7.73 9.82 -20.59
CA ARG A 389 7.25 9.50 -19.24
C ARG A 389 6.98 8.01 -19.11
N LEU A 390 7.17 7.50 -17.90
CA LEU A 390 6.81 6.16 -17.49
C LEU A 390 5.70 6.27 -16.44
N VAL A 391 4.55 5.64 -16.70
CA VAL A 391 3.41 5.60 -15.78
C VAL A 391 3.27 4.20 -15.23
N ILE A 392 3.23 4.07 -13.92
CA ILE A 392 3.00 2.82 -13.21
C ILE A 392 1.60 2.91 -12.60
N ASN A 393 0.65 2.22 -13.22
CA ASN A 393 -0.72 2.17 -12.76
C ASN A 393 -0.86 1.13 -11.64
N LEU A 394 -1.42 1.55 -10.49
CA LEU A 394 -1.66 0.71 -9.32
C LEU A 394 -3.15 0.39 -9.13
N GLN A 395 -4.03 1.25 -9.62
CA GLN A 395 -5.49 1.12 -9.61
C GLN A 395 -6.11 2.07 -10.64
N PRO A 396 -7.29 1.75 -11.24
CA PRO A 396 -8.07 0.52 -11.09
C PRO A 396 -7.47 -0.66 -11.86
N LYS A 397 -6.65 -0.38 -12.86
CA LYS A 397 -5.90 -1.37 -13.65
C LYS A 397 -4.46 -1.40 -13.19
N ASP A 398 -3.86 -2.58 -13.23
CA ASP A 398 -2.47 -2.79 -12.88
C ASP A 398 -1.64 -2.89 -14.16
N GLY A 399 -0.74 -1.96 -14.38
CA GLY A 399 0.00 -1.90 -15.63
C GLY A 399 1.14 -0.89 -15.64
N LEU A 400 1.80 -0.85 -16.78
CA LEU A 400 2.91 0.06 -17.05
C LEU A 400 2.71 0.66 -18.44
N GLU A 401 2.87 1.97 -18.54
CA GLU A 401 2.78 2.72 -19.78
C GLU A 401 4.09 3.49 -20.02
N LEU A 402 4.69 3.31 -21.19
CA LEU A 402 5.85 4.09 -21.61
C LEU A 402 5.47 5.01 -22.74
N HIS A 403 5.46 6.31 -22.47
CA HIS A 403 5.16 7.35 -23.44
C HIS A 403 6.44 7.82 -24.12
N LEU A 404 6.47 7.72 -25.45
CA LEU A 404 7.61 8.02 -26.29
C LEU A 404 7.18 8.95 -27.45
N LEU A 405 8.14 9.40 -28.22
CA LEU A 405 7.91 10.13 -29.46
C LEU A 405 8.38 9.27 -30.64
N ALA A 406 7.57 9.19 -31.67
CA ALA A 406 7.90 8.54 -32.93
C ALA A 406 7.67 9.52 -34.09
N GLN A 407 8.29 9.25 -35.25
CA GLN A 407 8.03 10.03 -36.43
C GLN A 407 6.58 9.81 -36.90
N GLY A 408 5.80 10.87 -36.99
CA GLY A 408 4.43 10.84 -37.49
C GLY A 408 4.37 10.43 -38.97
N GLN A 409 3.38 9.61 -39.34
CA GLN A 409 3.10 9.34 -40.76
C GLN A 409 2.29 10.51 -41.31
N ASP A 410 2.86 11.20 -42.30
CA ASP A 410 2.20 12.30 -42.93
C ASP A 410 1.33 11.89 -44.12
N ASN A 411 0.20 12.56 -44.24
CA ASN A 411 -0.67 12.43 -45.39
C ASN A 411 0.09 12.92 -46.66
N ARG A 412 0.05 12.14 -47.72
CA ARG A 412 0.81 12.25 -48.99
C ARG A 412 0.81 13.63 -49.70
N GLN A 413 0.29 14.70 -49.10
CA GLN A 413 0.09 16.02 -49.72
C GLN A 413 1.14 17.09 -49.38
N SER A 414 2.07 16.85 -48.44
CA SER A 414 3.12 17.85 -48.12
C SER A 414 4.50 17.21 -48.09
N ARG A 415 5.12 17.09 -49.23
CA ARG A 415 6.44 16.44 -49.42
C ARG A 415 7.65 17.18 -48.80
N ALA A 416 7.52 18.43 -48.34
CA ALA A 416 8.68 19.22 -47.95
C ALA A 416 8.84 19.52 -46.46
N ALA A 417 7.74 19.50 -45.67
CA ALA A 417 7.80 19.83 -44.22
C ALA A 417 7.46 18.65 -43.30
N ALA A 418 6.95 17.57 -43.86
CA ALA A 418 6.32 16.47 -43.15
C ALA A 418 7.29 15.48 -42.51
N SER A 419 8.54 15.44 -42.94
CA SER A 419 9.50 14.41 -42.53
C SER A 419 10.13 14.64 -41.15
N GLN A 420 9.76 15.70 -40.43
CA GLN A 420 10.42 16.10 -39.18
C GLN A 420 9.46 16.25 -37.97
N THR A 421 8.18 15.88 -38.12
CA THR A 421 7.21 16.03 -37.04
C THR A 421 7.18 14.78 -36.18
N LEU A 422 7.39 14.94 -34.87
CA LEU A 422 7.23 13.87 -33.89
C LEU A 422 5.77 13.80 -33.41
N ALA A 423 5.28 12.56 -33.20
CA ALA A 423 3.98 12.28 -32.64
C ALA A 423 4.14 11.45 -31.34
N PRO A 424 3.31 11.66 -30.33
CA PRO A 424 3.32 10.83 -29.13
C PRO A 424 2.85 9.41 -29.46
N VAL A 425 3.55 8.42 -28.91
CA VAL A 425 3.19 7.01 -28.97
C VAL A 425 3.29 6.40 -27.57
N GLN A 426 2.51 5.36 -27.31
CA GLN A 426 2.44 4.71 -26.03
C GLN A 426 2.66 3.20 -26.19
N LEU A 427 3.49 2.64 -25.31
CA LEU A 427 3.67 1.21 -25.14
C LEU A 427 3.00 0.80 -23.83
N ASP A 428 2.03 -0.12 -23.92
CA ASP A 428 1.23 -0.58 -22.78
C ASP A 428 1.59 -2.00 -22.38
N LEU A 429 1.80 -2.22 -21.09
CA LEU A 429 1.89 -3.52 -20.49
C LEU A 429 0.80 -3.67 -19.43
N ASP A 430 -0.28 -4.36 -19.80
CA ASP A 430 -1.38 -4.70 -18.90
C ASP A 430 -1.05 -6.02 -18.19
N PHE A 431 -0.78 -5.94 -16.88
CA PHE A 431 -0.41 -7.11 -16.09
C PHE A 431 -1.58 -8.06 -15.84
N ASP A 432 -2.82 -7.53 -15.78
CA ASP A 432 -4.01 -8.36 -15.59
C ASP A 432 -4.26 -9.24 -16.82
N LYS A 433 -4.08 -8.68 -18.02
CA LYS A 433 -4.17 -9.47 -19.25
C LYS A 433 -3.03 -10.47 -19.39
N ARG A 434 -1.81 -10.12 -18.94
CA ARG A 434 -0.63 -10.97 -19.10
C ARG A 434 -0.62 -12.15 -18.15
N PHE A 435 -1.00 -11.94 -16.89
CA PHE A 435 -0.89 -12.94 -15.82
C PHE A 435 -2.25 -13.55 -15.42
N GLY A 436 -3.38 -13.00 -15.92
CA GLY A 436 -4.71 -13.56 -15.76
C GLY A 436 -5.23 -13.58 -14.32
N SER A 437 -6.19 -14.46 -14.06
CA SER A 437 -6.86 -14.62 -12.76
C SER A 437 -6.02 -15.27 -11.67
N GLU A 438 -4.80 -15.72 -11.97
CA GLU A 438 -3.88 -16.35 -11.01
C GLU A 438 -3.10 -15.36 -10.14
N ARG A 439 -3.41 -14.07 -10.26
CA ARG A 439 -2.71 -13.05 -9.48
C ARG A 439 -3.13 -13.09 -8.02
N VAL A 440 -2.12 -13.25 -7.18
CA VAL A 440 -2.27 -13.24 -5.73
C VAL A 440 -2.63 -11.83 -5.25
N GLY A 441 -3.76 -11.69 -4.56
CA GLY A 441 -4.20 -10.43 -3.99
C GLY A 441 -3.26 -9.89 -2.89
N ALA A 442 -3.33 -8.58 -2.60
CA ALA A 442 -2.44 -7.97 -1.62
C ALA A 442 -2.53 -8.62 -0.22
N TYR A 443 -3.74 -8.79 0.32
CA TYR A 443 -3.93 -9.44 1.63
C TYR A 443 -3.59 -10.94 1.60
N GLU A 444 -3.88 -11.63 0.49
CA GLU A 444 -3.49 -13.04 0.32
C GLU A 444 -1.97 -13.20 0.41
N ARG A 445 -1.22 -12.36 -0.29
CA ARG A 445 0.24 -12.34 -0.25
C ARG A 445 0.77 -12.05 1.16
N LEU A 446 0.26 -11.01 1.80
CA LEU A 446 0.69 -10.63 3.14
C LEU A 446 0.42 -11.74 4.16
N LEU A 447 -0.76 -12.37 4.12
CA LEU A 447 -1.09 -13.48 5.02
C LEU A 447 -0.18 -14.69 4.82
N LEU A 448 0.10 -15.05 3.56
CA LEU A 448 1.04 -16.12 3.24
C LEU A 448 2.46 -15.78 3.71
N ASP A 449 2.91 -14.53 3.52
CA ASP A 449 4.24 -14.11 3.97
C ASP A 449 4.36 -14.13 5.51
N VAL A 450 3.29 -13.76 6.23
CA VAL A 450 3.27 -13.92 7.70
C VAL A 450 3.34 -15.40 8.08
N ILE A 451 2.53 -16.26 7.48
CA ILE A 451 2.54 -17.71 7.77
C ILE A 451 3.92 -18.33 7.49
N ASP A 452 4.60 -17.89 6.44
CA ASP A 452 5.94 -18.35 6.05
C ASP A 452 7.09 -17.65 6.82
N GLY A 453 6.81 -16.59 7.58
CA GLY A 453 7.83 -15.84 8.33
C GLY A 453 8.64 -14.86 7.49
N ARG A 454 8.10 -14.38 6.36
CA ARG A 454 8.76 -13.41 5.48
C ARG A 454 8.36 -11.99 5.84
N LEU A 455 9.34 -11.11 6.01
CA LEU A 455 9.15 -9.73 6.47
C LEU A 455 9.31 -8.68 5.37
N ASN A 456 9.57 -9.08 4.13
CA ASN A 456 9.90 -8.19 3.02
C ASN A 456 8.83 -7.13 2.71
N LEU A 457 7.56 -7.44 2.97
CA LEU A 457 6.40 -6.59 2.69
C LEU A 457 5.85 -5.87 3.92
N PHE A 458 6.57 -5.92 5.04
CA PHE A 458 6.11 -5.34 6.31
C PHE A 458 7.02 -4.20 6.74
N VAL A 459 6.38 -3.16 7.28
CA VAL A 459 7.07 -1.94 7.68
C VAL A 459 7.79 -2.15 9.01
N ARG A 460 9.05 -1.75 9.08
CA ARG A 460 9.84 -1.79 10.32
C ARG A 460 9.51 -0.57 11.19
N SER A 461 9.66 -0.71 12.49
CA SER A 461 9.29 0.33 13.45
C SER A 461 10.04 1.65 13.26
N ASP A 462 11.32 1.60 12.86
CA ASP A 462 12.11 2.81 12.59
C ASP A 462 11.67 3.54 11.31
N GLU A 463 11.21 2.81 10.28
CA GLU A 463 10.58 3.43 9.10
C GLU A 463 9.31 4.21 9.50
N GLN A 464 8.48 3.64 10.39
CA GLN A 464 7.28 4.33 10.88
C GLN A 464 7.62 5.59 11.68
N GLU A 465 8.62 5.50 12.57
CA GLU A 465 9.06 6.65 13.36
C GLU A 465 9.60 7.78 12.48
N GLU A 466 10.39 7.47 11.45
CA GLU A 466 10.87 8.48 10.51
C GLU A 466 9.74 9.08 9.67
N ALA A 467 8.78 8.25 9.23
CA ALA A 467 7.59 8.74 8.51
C ALA A 467 6.77 9.70 9.39
N TRP A 468 6.54 9.37 10.68
CA TRP A 468 5.86 10.27 11.62
C TRP A 468 6.65 11.54 11.88
N ARG A 469 7.96 11.45 12.11
CA ARG A 469 8.83 12.62 12.31
C ARG A 469 8.75 13.61 11.15
N TRP A 470 8.59 13.09 9.94
CA TRP A 470 8.49 13.94 8.76
C TRP A 470 7.10 14.55 8.55
N VAL A 471 6.00 13.85 8.90
CA VAL A 471 4.64 14.38 8.71
C VAL A 471 4.14 15.23 9.88
N GLU A 472 4.64 15.03 11.09
CA GLU A 472 4.18 15.70 12.31
C GLU A 472 4.22 17.24 12.22
N PRO A 473 5.27 17.89 11.67
CA PRO A 473 5.30 19.34 11.52
C PRO A 473 4.15 19.91 10.66
N MET A 474 3.61 19.14 9.72
CA MET A 474 2.42 19.54 8.95
C MET A 474 1.17 19.57 9.83
N LEU A 475 1.01 18.56 10.68
CA LEU A 475 -0.12 18.49 11.63
C LEU A 475 -0.07 19.61 12.65
N GLU A 476 1.11 19.89 13.21
CA GLU A 476 1.33 21.00 14.16
C GLU A 476 1.03 22.36 13.50
N HIS A 477 1.53 22.56 12.27
CA HIS A 477 1.25 23.75 11.51
C HIS A 477 -0.24 23.95 11.27
N TRP A 478 -0.97 22.88 10.89
CA TRP A 478 -2.42 22.97 10.66
C TRP A 478 -3.24 23.13 11.93
N ALA A 479 -2.77 22.62 13.05
CA ALA A 479 -3.41 22.83 14.35
C ALA A 479 -3.31 24.29 14.81
N ALA A 480 -2.23 24.99 14.45
CA ALA A 480 -2.02 26.40 14.73
C ALA A 480 -2.66 27.35 13.70
N ASP A 481 -3.03 26.82 12.50
CA ASP A 481 -3.58 27.62 11.40
C ASP A 481 -5.10 27.76 11.51
N SER A 482 -5.59 28.98 11.67
CA SER A 482 -7.01 29.31 11.75
C SER A 482 -7.74 29.38 10.40
N THR A 483 -7.01 29.32 9.27
CA THR A 483 -7.63 29.49 7.93
C THR A 483 -8.41 28.27 7.46
N GLY A 484 -8.15 27.10 8.04
CA GLY A 484 -8.81 25.84 7.68
C GLY A 484 -8.40 25.28 6.31
N PRO A 485 -8.96 24.13 5.92
CA PRO A 485 -8.68 23.50 4.64
C PRO A 485 -9.34 24.23 3.47
N ARG A 486 -8.68 24.24 2.30
CA ARG A 486 -9.24 24.80 1.07
C ARG A 486 -10.38 23.92 0.56
N LEU A 487 -11.52 24.52 0.24
CA LEU A 487 -12.65 23.75 -0.29
C LEU A 487 -12.43 23.38 -1.76
N TYR A 488 -12.88 22.19 -2.13
CA TYR A 488 -13.00 21.73 -3.52
C TYR A 488 -14.34 21.01 -3.73
N ALA A 489 -14.96 21.18 -4.88
CA ALA A 489 -16.20 20.48 -5.18
C ALA A 489 -15.95 18.98 -5.35
N ALA A 490 -16.81 18.14 -4.75
CA ALA A 490 -16.79 16.69 -4.99
C ALA A 490 -16.90 16.39 -6.48
N GLY A 491 -16.08 15.46 -6.98
CA GLY A 491 -15.97 15.12 -8.40
C GLY A 491 -14.92 15.91 -9.17
N THR A 492 -14.13 16.77 -8.50
CA THR A 492 -12.98 17.46 -9.10
C THR A 492 -11.65 16.82 -8.68
N TRP A 493 -10.53 17.28 -9.23
CA TRP A 493 -9.20 16.78 -8.86
C TRP A 493 -8.57 17.49 -7.64
N GLY A 494 -9.39 18.15 -6.83
CA GLY A 494 -8.95 18.83 -5.62
C GLY A 494 -8.89 20.34 -5.74
N PRO A 495 -8.32 21.04 -4.77
CA PRO A 495 -8.21 22.50 -4.77
C PRO A 495 -7.29 23.00 -5.89
N SER A 496 -7.62 24.10 -6.57
CA SER A 496 -6.78 24.74 -7.59
C SER A 496 -5.38 25.12 -7.09
N ALA A 497 -5.22 25.30 -5.78
CA ALA A 497 -3.92 25.51 -5.16
C ALA A 497 -2.95 24.34 -5.38
N SER A 498 -3.45 23.11 -5.56
CA SER A 498 -2.64 21.94 -5.89
C SER A 498 -2.02 22.06 -7.29
N SER A 499 -2.80 22.50 -8.28
CA SER A 499 -2.31 22.75 -9.64
C SER A 499 -1.37 23.96 -9.67
N ALA A 500 -1.66 25.01 -8.90
CA ALA A 500 -0.77 26.16 -8.77
C ALA A 500 0.57 25.80 -8.12
N MET A 501 0.59 24.85 -7.18
CA MET A 501 1.83 24.39 -6.54
C MET A 501 2.78 23.72 -7.54
N ILE A 502 2.30 22.77 -8.33
CA ILE A 502 3.14 22.06 -9.30
C ILE A 502 3.52 22.97 -10.48
N ALA A 503 2.63 23.92 -10.87
CA ALA A 503 2.88 24.86 -11.95
C ALA A 503 4.03 25.84 -11.67
N ARG A 504 4.36 26.11 -10.40
CA ARG A 504 5.52 26.94 -10.04
C ARG A 504 6.86 26.38 -10.56
N ASP A 505 6.97 25.06 -10.63
CA ASP A 505 8.16 24.39 -11.17
C ASP A 505 8.06 24.15 -12.70
N GLY A 506 6.98 24.65 -13.35
CA GLY A 506 6.76 24.48 -14.78
C GLY A 506 6.16 23.12 -15.17
N PHE A 507 5.56 22.39 -14.19
CA PHE A 507 4.92 21.10 -14.43
C PHE A 507 3.40 21.20 -14.23
N CYS A 508 2.67 20.16 -14.64
CA CYS A 508 1.24 19.99 -14.37
C CYS A 508 0.95 18.55 -13.93
N TRP A 509 -0.20 18.35 -13.29
CA TRP A 509 -0.69 17.00 -13.06
C TRP A 509 -1.09 16.36 -14.40
N SER A 510 -0.94 15.04 -14.53
CA SER A 510 -1.09 14.41 -15.84
C SER A 510 -2.49 14.46 -16.42
N GLU A 511 -3.54 14.56 -15.61
CA GLU A 511 -4.90 14.78 -16.10
C GLU A 511 -5.17 16.23 -16.53
N GLU A 512 -4.23 17.13 -16.35
CA GLU A 512 -4.27 18.53 -16.78
C GLU A 512 -3.37 18.77 -17.99
N SER A 513 -2.63 17.74 -18.44
CA SER A 513 -1.64 17.79 -19.53
C SER A 513 -2.23 17.53 -20.92
#